data_17d7e174ed57ae8e7908175f5beb0e41
#
_entry.id   17d7e174ed57ae8e7908175f5beb0e41
#
_cell.length_a   1.000
_cell.length_b   1.000
_cell.length_c   1.000
_cell.angle_alpha   90.00
_cell.angle_beta   90.00
_cell.angle_gamma   90.00
#
_symmetry.space_group_name_H-M   'P 1'
#
loop_
_entity.id
_entity.type
_entity.pdbx_description
1 polymer ?
#
loop_
_entity_poly.entity_id
_entity_poly.type
_entity_poly.pdbx_seq_one_letter_code
_entity_poly.pdbx_strand_id
1 'polypeptide(L)'
;MIHCRFYLFLMLGLFSVPAFSFAGVFYPVANLNDWNLDSPINYIQSTISGDWKSGTFGMVRDSGTKFHEGWDLRAFKRNSNGRVLDEVFSVCDGVIVHICNENNGSYGKYVVVEHQSFNIRYYSLYAHLDYISSFLHEGNFISAGTVLGIIGATSSTYKIPKGLEHLHFETGLRLSNNSFQKWYDRTFDKEDKNLHASWNGLNLSGLDPELFFRVLSKKRNSDFKTVLDSVPHAFSVAVYSNCIPEIIEHSPGLLKGKLDLDRSPVGWKVEFSWSGLPLGFYPIYATGNNKSIDILYVSNKYIHLCLKKGMVVSSGDTILPGNSLRNVLEIIFGDVF
;
A
#
# COMPACT_ATOMS: atom_id res chain seq x y z
N MET A 1 -41.90 7.66 5.69
CA MET A 1 -41.14 6.95 6.75
C MET A 1 -40.99 5.52 6.32
N ILE A 2 -39.90 5.21 5.62
CA ILE A 2 -39.59 3.85 5.18
C ILE A 2 -38.41 3.41 6.06
N HIS A 3 -38.71 2.52 7.01
CA HIS A 3 -37.71 1.91 7.87
C HIS A 3 -36.94 0.88 7.04
N CYS A 4 -35.78 1.21 6.57
CA CYS A 4 -34.85 0.26 5.98
C CYS A 4 -34.17 -0.51 7.13
N ARG A 5 -34.74 -1.68 7.51
CA ARG A 5 -34.06 -2.65 8.38
C ARG A 5 -32.99 -3.32 7.56
N PHE A 6 -31.77 -2.85 7.67
CA PHE A 6 -30.60 -3.60 7.19
C PHE A 6 -30.35 -4.76 8.16
N TYR A 7 -30.73 -5.95 7.75
CA TYR A 7 -30.20 -7.17 8.33
C TYR A 7 -28.76 -7.32 7.85
N LEU A 8 -27.83 -7.04 8.75
CA LEU A 8 -26.42 -7.39 8.56
C LEU A 8 -26.31 -8.92 8.64
N PHE A 9 -26.61 -9.62 7.52
CA PHE A 9 -26.18 -10.99 7.37
C PHE A 9 -24.66 -10.95 7.19
N LEU A 10 -23.94 -11.16 8.29
CA LEU A 10 -22.56 -11.62 8.25
C LEU A 10 -22.59 -13.01 7.59
N MET A 11 -22.69 -13.06 6.28
CA MET A 11 -22.32 -14.25 5.52
C MET A 11 -20.80 -14.36 5.68
N LEU A 12 -20.40 -15.00 6.79
CA LEU A 12 -19.14 -15.71 6.87
C LEU A 12 -19.17 -16.74 5.72
N GLY A 13 -18.87 -16.27 4.51
CA GLY A 13 -18.39 -17.14 3.48
C GLY A 13 -17.09 -17.74 4.02
N LEU A 14 -17.24 -18.90 4.69
CA LEU A 14 -16.17 -19.82 4.95
C LEU A 14 -15.63 -20.32 3.60
N PHE A 15 -14.97 -19.44 2.84
CA PHE A 15 -13.89 -19.92 2.03
C PHE A 15 -12.85 -20.39 3.05
N SER A 16 -12.80 -21.68 3.27
CA SER A 16 -11.68 -22.33 3.92
C SER A 16 -10.46 -22.12 3.02
N VAL A 17 -9.87 -20.93 3.13
CA VAL A 17 -8.51 -20.70 2.66
C VAL A 17 -7.68 -21.65 3.53
N PRO A 18 -6.95 -22.62 2.95
CA PRO A 18 -6.13 -23.52 3.74
C PRO A 18 -5.27 -22.65 4.67
N ALA A 19 -5.13 -23.06 5.93
CA ALA A 19 -4.25 -22.41 6.89
C ALA A 19 -2.83 -22.49 6.30
N PHE A 20 -2.38 -21.42 5.64
CA PHE A 20 -1.08 -21.37 4.99
C PHE A 20 -0.02 -21.44 6.08
N SER A 21 0.75 -22.49 6.03
CA SER A 21 2.03 -22.60 6.72
C SER A 21 2.90 -21.47 6.18
N PHE A 22 3.23 -20.49 7.00
CA PHE A 22 4.09 -19.36 6.66
C PHE A 22 5.49 -19.90 6.36
N ALA A 23 5.77 -20.15 5.08
CA ALA A 23 7.08 -20.57 4.59
C ALA A 23 7.95 -19.31 4.41
N GLY A 24 8.26 -18.59 5.48
CA GLY A 24 9.20 -17.46 5.46
C GLY A 24 8.93 -16.40 4.39
N VAL A 25 9.45 -15.19 4.59
CA VAL A 25 9.46 -14.17 3.54
C VAL A 25 10.55 -14.50 2.51
N PHE A 26 10.22 -14.41 1.23
CA PHE A 26 11.17 -14.49 0.12
C PHE A 26 11.50 -13.08 -0.35
N TYR A 27 12.74 -12.82 -0.72
CA TYR A 27 13.06 -11.48 -1.25
C TYR A 27 12.67 -11.38 -2.73
N PRO A 28 12.29 -10.21 -3.24
CA PRO A 28 11.73 -10.09 -4.58
C PRO A 28 12.75 -10.20 -5.72
N VAL A 29 14.07 -10.21 -5.41
CA VAL A 29 15.16 -10.34 -6.40
C VAL A 29 16.20 -11.35 -5.91
N ALA A 30 16.73 -12.19 -6.81
CA ALA A 30 17.51 -13.40 -6.49
C ALA A 30 18.95 -13.20 -6.01
N ASN A 31 19.41 -12.06 -5.63
CA ASN A 31 20.78 -11.94 -5.10
C ASN A 31 20.82 -11.88 -3.56
N LEU A 32 20.20 -12.85 -2.94
CA LEU A 32 19.73 -12.81 -1.55
C LEU A 32 20.79 -13.11 -0.51
N ASN A 33 21.84 -13.81 -0.86
CA ASN A 33 22.91 -14.12 0.09
C ASN A 33 23.70 -12.86 0.49
N ASP A 34 23.56 -11.77 -0.28
CA ASP A 34 24.22 -10.49 -0.05
C ASP A 34 23.29 -9.39 0.47
N TRP A 35 22.02 -9.72 0.74
CA TRP A 35 21.06 -8.75 1.28
C TRP A 35 21.32 -8.47 2.75
N ASN A 36 22.30 -7.65 2.98
CA ASN A 36 22.44 -7.01 4.27
C ASN A 36 21.54 -5.78 4.31
N LEU A 37 20.39 -5.88 4.99
CA LEU A 37 19.45 -4.75 5.18
C LEU A 37 20.13 -3.52 5.81
N ASP A 38 21.30 -3.69 6.44
CA ASP A 38 22.10 -2.60 7.00
C ASP A 38 23.01 -1.92 5.95
N SER A 39 22.99 -2.42 4.70
CA SER A 39 23.80 -1.87 3.59
C SER A 39 22.95 -1.62 2.34
N PRO A 40 21.89 -0.77 2.42
CA PRO A 40 20.92 -0.57 1.33
C PRO A 40 21.57 -0.05 0.03
N ILE A 41 22.69 0.64 0.11
CA ILE A 41 23.47 1.10 -1.05
C ILE A 41 23.85 -0.04 -2.02
N ASN A 42 23.92 -1.27 -1.54
CA ASN A 42 24.30 -2.42 -2.35
C ASN A 42 23.16 -2.93 -3.23
N TYR A 43 21.91 -2.75 -2.83
CA TYR A 43 20.74 -3.30 -3.55
C TYR A 43 19.72 -2.26 -3.99
N ILE A 44 19.73 -1.05 -3.44
CA ILE A 44 18.85 0.02 -3.87
C ILE A 44 19.41 0.68 -5.14
N GLN A 45 18.55 0.85 -6.15
CA GLN A 45 18.84 1.59 -7.37
C GLN A 45 18.60 3.09 -7.13
N SER A 46 19.64 3.90 -7.32
CA SER A 46 19.48 5.36 -7.32
C SER A 46 18.75 5.84 -8.59
N THR A 47 18.12 7.00 -8.49
CA THR A 47 17.75 7.78 -9.67
C THR A 47 19.00 8.33 -10.39
N ILE A 48 18.82 9.13 -11.43
CA ILE A 48 19.90 9.82 -12.16
C ILE A 48 20.78 10.69 -11.20
N SER A 49 20.24 11.09 -10.04
CA SER A 49 20.98 11.85 -9.04
C SER A 49 22.21 11.13 -8.47
N GLY A 50 22.26 9.80 -8.58
CA GLY A 50 23.32 8.97 -7.98
C GLY A 50 23.18 8.76 -6.47
N ASP A 51 22.28 9.47 -5.78
CA ASP A 51 21.99 9.24 -4.37
C ASP A 51 21.10 7.99 -4.21
N TRP A 52 21.64 6.94 -3.59
CA TRP A 52 20.92 5.70 -3.36
C TRP A 52 19.62 5.89 -2.55
N LYS A 53 19.58 6.89 -1.64
CA LYS A 53 18.37 7.20 -0.88
C LYS A 53 17.19 7.54 -1.77
N SER A 54 17.43 8.02 -2.99
CA SER A 54 16.36 8.32 -3.94
C SER A 54 15.53 7.10 -4.35
N GLY A 55 16.06 5.88 -4.18
CA GLY A 55 15.36 4.61 -4.42
C GLY A 55 14.65 4.02 -3.21
N THR A 56 14.69 4.69 -2.04
CA THR A 56 14.07 4.19 -0.81
C THR A 56 12.65 4.72 -0.62
N PHE A 57 11.87 4.01 0.21
CA PHE A 57 10.55 4.43 0.64
C PHE A 57 10.56 5.79 1.34
N GLY A 58 9.56 6.61 1.07
CA GLY A 58 9.38 7.89 1.74
C GLY A 58 10.23 9.03 1.21
N MET A 59 11.09 8.78 0.22
CA MET A 59 11.80 9.85 -0.45
C MET A 59 10.86 10.70 -1.28
N VAL A 60 10.99 12.01 -1.14
CA VAL A 60 10.24 12.97 -1.94
C VAL A 60 11.14 13.46 -3.06
N ARG A 61 10.72 13.20 -4.28
CA ARG A 61 11.41 13.51 -5.54
C ARG A 61 10.76 14.72 -6.22
N ASP A 62 11.32 15.15 -7.34
CA ASP A 62 10.75 16.17 -8.24
C ASP A 62 10.34 17.46 -7.49
N SER A 63 11.32 18.02 -6.73
CA SER A 63 11.16 19.25 -5.96
C SER A 63 10.01 19.22 -4.93
N GLY A 64 9.70 18.04 -4.40
CA GLY A 64 8.70 17.89 -3.34
C GLY A 64 7.33 17.40 -3.82
N THR A 65 7.17 17.13 -5.11
CA THR A 65 5.86 16.78 -5.69
C THR A 65 5.59 15.28 -5.75
N LYS A 66 6.64 14.43 -5.74
CA LYS A 66 6.49 12.98 -5.91
C LYS A 66 7.04 12.21 -4.71
N PHE A 67 6.16 11.58 -3.99
CA PHE A 67 6.50 10.64 -2.90
C PHE A 67 6.82 9.27 -3.50
N HIS A 68 7.83 8.57 -2.96
CA HIS A 68 8.22 7.23 -3.39
C HIS A 68 7.59 6.18 -2.45
N GLU A 69 6.66 5.40 -2.97
CA GLU A 69 5.83 4.47 -2.21
C GLU A 69 6.48 3.11 -1.95
N GLY A 70 7.66 2.85 -2.52
CA GLY A 70 8.31 1.53 -2.43
C GLY A 70 9.83 1.59 -2.42
N TRP A 71 10.45 0.52 -2.87
CA TRP A 71 11.87 0.39 -3.13
C TRP A 71 12.15 0.23 -4.62
N ASP A 72 13.17 0.92 -5.12
CA ASP A 72 13.75 0.64 -6.43
C ASP A 72 14.96 -0.31 -6.23
N LEU A 73 14.80 -1.57 -6.61
CA LEU A 73 15.81 -2.62 -6.43
C LEU A 73 16.60 -2.81 -7.73
N ARG A 74 17.94 -2.68 -7.64
CA ARG A 74 18.79 -2.73 -8.82
C ARG A 74 18.85 -4.11 -9.46
N ALA A 75 19.11 -4.12 -10.77
CA ALA A 75 19.47 -5.32 -11.50
C ALA A 75 20.95 -5.65 -11.33
N PHE A 76 21.27 -6.92 -11.13
CA PHE A 76 22.63 -7.43 -10.90
C PHE A 76 23.18 -8.23 -12.09
N LYS A 77 22.31 -8.99 -12.79
CA LYS A 77 22.71 -9.92 -13.83
C LYS A 77 22.40 -9.36 -15.21
N ARG A 78 23.38 -9.38 -16.10
CA ARG A 78 23.21 -8.97 -17.48
C ARG A 78 23.87 -9.96 -18.43
N ASN A 79 23.27 -10.16 -19.62
CA ASN A 79 23.93 -10.90 -20.69
C ASN A 79 24.98 -10.04 -21.41
N SER A 80 25.69 -10.64 -22.38
CA SER A 80 26.71 -9.96 -23.18
C SER A 80 26.23 -8.72 -23.94
N ASN A 81 24.92 -8.63 -24.21
CA ASN A 81 24.30 -7.49 -24.89
C ASN A 81 23.79 -6.42 -23.89
N GLY A 82 24.04 -6.62 -22.59
CA GLY A 82 23.62 -5.72 -21.52
C GLY A 82 22.15 -5.84 -21.10
N ARG A 83 21.38 -6.83 -21.62
CA ARG A 83 20.00 -7.10 -21.19
C ARG A 83 20.00 -7.68 -19.78
N VAL A 84 19.09 -7.19 -18.93
CA VAL A 84 18.89 -7.69 -17.57
C VAL A 84 18.33 -9.11 -17.59
N LEU A 85 18.82 -9.94 -16.68
CA LEU A 85 18.43 -11.35 -16.51
C LEU A 85 17.88 -11.66 -15.12
N ASP A 86 17.78 -10.66 -14.24
CA ASP A 86 17.31 -10.86 -12.86
C ASP A 86 15.84 -11.22 -12.85
N GLU A 87 15.54 -12.39 -12.29
CA GLU A 87 14.19 -12.85 -12.05
C GLU A 87 13.58 -12.11 -10.85
N VAL A 88 12.27 -11.89 -10.93
CA VAL A 88 11.44 -11.28 -9.87
C VAL A 88 10.58 -12.36 -9.24
N PHE A 89 10.54 -12.39 -7.90
CA PHE A 89 9.88 -13.43 -7.12
C PHE A 89 8.78 -12.88 -6.24
N SER A 90 7.71 -13.67 -6.04
CA SER A 90 6.70 -13.37 -5.01
C SER A 90 7.31 -13.44 -3.62
N VAL A 91 7.09 -12.40 -2.80
CA VAL A 91 7.67 -12.31 -1.45
C VAL A 91 6.98 -13.22 -0.43
N CYS A 92 5.70 -13.51 -0.62
CA CYS A 92 4.89 -14.36 0.24
C CYS A 92 3.92 -15.20 -0.60
N ASP A 93 3.30 -16.21 0.02
CA ASP A 93 2.16 -16.91 -0.56
C ASP A 93 1.01 -15.93 -0.79
N GLY A 94 0.30 -16.05 -1.89
CA GLY A 94 -0.80 -15.13 -2.21
C GLY A 94 -1.53 -15.46 -3.50
N VAL A 95 -2.44 -14.59 -3.88
CA VAL A 95 -3.23 -14.68 -5.11
C VAL A 95 -2.81 -13.57 -6.06
N ILE A 96 -2.56 -13.91 -7.31
CA ILE A 96 -2.38 -12.92 -8.39
C ILE A 96 -3.71 -12.19 -8.56
N VAL A 97 -3.73 -10.89 -8.31
CA VAL A 97 -4.96 -10.08 -8.38
C VAL A 97 -4.96 -9.05 -9.50
N HIS A 98 -3.79 -8.81 -10.10
CA HIS A 98 -3.68 -7.95 -11.26
C HIS A 98 -2.42 -8.22 -12.05
N ILE A 99 -2.55 -8.25 -13.39
CA ILE A 99 -1.46 -8.39 -14.35
C ILE A 99 -1.61 -7.31 -15.41
N CYS A 100 -0.64 -6.41 -15.53
CA CYS A 100 -0.54 -5.44 -16.60
C CYS A 100 0.62 -5.81 -17.54
N ASN A 101 0.29 -6.42 -18.68
CA ASN A 101 1.27 -6.80 -19.71
C ASN A 101 1.64 -5.67 -20.68
N GLU A 102 0.92 -4.55 -20.62
CA GLU A 102 1.17 -3.38 -21.43
C GLU A 102 2.09 -2.40 -20.70
N ASN A 103 2.82 -1.58 -21.47
CA ASN A 103 3.62 -0.50 -20.90
C ASN A 103 2.70 0.65 -20.50
N ASN A 104 2.11 0.58 -19.31
CA ASN A 104 1.03 1.44 -18.86
C ASN A 104 1.40 2.31 -17.65
N GLY A 105 1.15 3.61 -17.75
CA GLY A 105 1.38 4.58 -16.68
C GLY A 105 2.83 4.59 -16.16
N SER A 106 2.98 4.99 -14.91
CA SER A 106 4.29 5.03 -14.24
C SER A 106 4.82 3.65 -13.88
N TYR A 107 3.96 2.65 -13.68
CA TYR A 107 4.36 1.29 -13.34
C TYR A 107 4.87 0.48 -14.56
N GLY A 108 4.48 0.85 -15.78
CA GLY A 108 4.78 0.07 -16.97
C GLY A 108 4.11 -1.31 -16.92
N LYS A 109 4.87 -2.39 -17.18
CA LYS A 109 4.41 -3.76 -16.96
C LYS A 109 4.58 -4.13 -15.49
N TYR A 110 3.54 -4.65 -14.88
CA TYR A 110 3.58 -4.99 -13.45
C TYR A 110 2.63 -6.11 -13.06
N VAL A 111 2.90 -6.72 -11.91
CA VAL A 111 2.09 -7.75 -11.27
C VAL A 111 1.76 -7.31 -9.86
N VAL A 112 0.53 -7.56 -9.41
CA VAL A 112 0.12 -7.40 -8.02
C VAL A 112 -0.30 -8.74 -7.44
N VAL A 113 0.23 -9.06 -6.27
CA VAL A 113 -0.14 -10.23 -5.47
C VAL A 113 -0.82 -9.76 -4.21
N GLU A 114 -2.03 -10.26 -3.94
CA GLU A 114 -2.73 -10.03 -2.67
C GLU A 114 -2.43 -11.20 -1.72
N HIS A 115 -2.05 -10.84 -0.52
CA HIS A 115 -1.72 -11.76 0.57
C HIS A 115 -2.72 -11.62 1.70
N GLN A 116 -2.82 -12.63 2.57
CA GLN A 116 -3.68 -12.57 3.75
C GLN A 116 -2.94 -13.05 5.00
N SER A 117 -3.08 -12.29 6.09
CA SER A 117 -2.53 -12.61 7.41
C SER A 117 -3.46 -12.10 8.49
N PHE A 118 -3.95 -13.01 9.39
CA PHE A 118 -4.81 -12.65 10.53
C PHE A 118 -5.98 -11.70 10.20
N ASN A 119 -6.74 -12.02 9.18
CA ASN A 119 -7.85 -11.20 8.69
C ASN A 119 -7.44 -9.78 8.23
N ILE A 120 -6.20 -9.62 7.78
CA ILE A 120 -5.72 -8.42 7.12
C ILE A 120 -5.25 -8.83 5.72
N ARG A 121 -5.80 -8.19 4.69
CA ARG A 121 -5.31 -8.30 3.31
C ARG A 121 -4.30 -7.21 3.07
N TYR A 122 -3.17 -7.59 2.48
CA TYR A 122 -2.11 -6.68 2.08
C TYR A 122 -1.62 -7.06 0.69
N TYR A 123 -0.96 -6.15 0.01
CA TYR A 123 -0.46 -6.40 -1.33
C TYR A 123 1.06 -6.35 -1.39
N SER A 124 1.61 -6.97 -2.43
CA SER A 124 2.90 -6.66 -3.00
C SER A 124 2.76 -6.35 -4.49
N LEU A 125 3.48 -5.33 -4.97
CA LEU A 125 3.46 -4.85 -6.33
C LEU A 125 4.87 -4.86 -6.89
N TYR A 126 5.00 -5.36 -8.13
CA TYR A 126 6.25 -5.60 -8.82
C TYR A 126 6.20 -4.93 -10.18
N ALA A 127 6.82 -3.75 -10.33
CA ALA A 127 6.70 -2.92 -11.52
C ALA A 127 8.00 -2.80 -12.34
N HIS A 128 7.89 -2.15 -13.49
CA HIS A 128 8.93 -1.96 -14.50
C HIS A 128 9.45 -3.25 -15.13
N LEU A 129 8.63 -4.31 -15.15
CA LEU A 129 9.04 -5.62 -15.69
C LEU A 129 9.28 -5.55 -17.20
N ASP A 130 10.35 -6.24 -17.68
CA ASP A 130 10.57 -6.47 -19.11
C ASP A 130 9.63 -7.57 -19.61
N TYR A 131 9.52 -8.64 -18.82
CA TYR A 131 8.73 -9.82 -19.11
C TYR A 131 7.95 -10.27 -17.87
N ILE A 132 6.70 -10.67 -18.06
CA ILE A 132 5.85 -11.31 -17.05
C ILE A 132 5.68 -12.78 -17.42
N SER A 133 5.87 -13.69 -16.46
CA SER A 133 5.78 -15.14 -16.69
C SER A 133 4.43 -15.55 -17.26
N SER A 134 4.43 -16.26 -18.37
CA SER A 134 3.21 -16.59 -19.14
C SER A 134 2.28 -17.59 -18.45
N PHE A 135 2.75 -18.27 -17.41
CA PHE A 135 1.90 -19.17 -16.61
C PHE A 135 1.10 -18.45 -15.52
N LEU A 136 1.34 -17.13 -15.29
CA LEU A 136 0.60 -16.35 -14.32
C LEU A 136 -0.74 -15.94 -14.91
N HIS A 137 -1.80 -16.13 -14.11
CA HIS A 137 -3.16 -15.67 -14.42
C HIS A 137 -3.77 -15.04 -13.17
N GLU A 138 -4.58 -14.00 -13.36
CA GLU A 138 -5.37 -13.43 -12.25
C GLU A 138 -6.28 -14.48 -11.64
N GLY A 139 -6.36 -14.50 -10.31
CA GLY A 139 -7.06 -15.53 -9.53
C GLY A 139 -6.20 -16.73 -9.12
N ASN A 140 -5.02 -16.92 -9.71
CA ASN A 140 -4.16 -18.04 -9.34
C ASN A 140 -3.47 -17.81 -8.01
N PHE A 141 -3.53 -18.83 -7.16
CA PHE A 141 -2.68 -18.90 -5.97
C PHE A 141 -1.25 -19.25 -6.35
N ILE A 142 -0.30 -18.55 -5.76
CA ILE A 142 1.14 -18.79 -5.90
C ILE A 142 1.84 -18.85 -4.55
N SER A 143 2.93 -19.60 -4.48
CA SER A 143 3.79 -19.66 -3.30
C SER A 143 4.86 -18.58 -3.30
N ALA A 144 5.36 -18.23 -2.12
CA ALA A 144 6.57 -17.44 -1.97
C ALA A 144 7.72 -18.02 -2.81
N GLY A 145 8.50 -17.17 -3.47
CA GLY A 145 9.57 -17.59 -4.38
C GLY A 145 9.11 -18.00 -5.78
N THR A 146 7.81 -17.95 -6.10
CA THR A 146 7.34 -18.13 -7.49
C THR A 146 7.89 -17.01 -8.37
N VAL A 147 8.46 -17.38 -9.54
CA VAL A 147 8.98 -16.42 -10.51
C VAL A 147 7.83 -15.65 -11.17
N LEU A 148 7.79 -14.34 -10.98
CA LEU A 148 6.78 -13.45 -11.56
C LEU A 148 7.18 -12.89 -12.93
N GLY A 149 8.47 -12.68 -13.16
CA GLY A 149 8.97 -12.08 -14.39
C GLY A 149 10.45 -11.75 -14.33
N ILE A 150 10.87 -10.83 -15.18
CA ILE A 150 12.25 -10.33 -15.30
C ILE A 150 12.22 -8.80 -15.10
N ILE A 151 13.21 -8.28 -14.37
CA ILE A 151 13.41 -6.83 -14.19
C ILE A 151 13.59 -6.17 -15.56
N GLY A 152 12.98 -4.99 -15.72
CA GLY A 152 13.07 -4.19 -16.94
C GLY A 152 13.17 -2.68 -16.67
N ALA A 153 12.65 -1.92 -17.63
CA ALA A 153 12.64 -0.47 -17.62
C ALA A 153 11.34 0.08 -18.25
N THR A 154 10.22 -0.65 -18.09
CA THR A 154 8.96 -0.25 -18.70
C THR A 154 8.30 0.86 -17.88
N SER A 155 7.89 1.91 -18.56
CA SER A 155 7.05 3.02 -18.07
C SER A 155 6.58 3.80 -19.30
N SER A 156 5.32 4.25 -19.34
CA SER A 156 4.82 5.09 -20.43
C SER A 156 4.86 6.59 -20.10
N THR A 157 5.12 6.95 -18.84
CA THR A 157 5.12 8.36 -18.39
C THR A 157 6.52 8.97 -18.32
N TYR A 158 7.56 8.13 -18.20
CA TYR A 158 8.97 8.58 -18.20
C TYR A 158 9.87 7.47 -18.70
N LYS A 159 11.09 7.84 -19.12
CA LYS A 159 12.09 6.89 -19.60
C LYS A 159 13.06 6.52 -18.48
N ILE A 160 13.16 5.24 -18.16
CA ILE A 160 14.21 4.69 -17.32
C ILE A 160 15.48 4.56 -18.18
N PRO A 161 16.60 5.25 -17.83
CA PRO A 161 17.82 5.17 -18.60
C PRO A 161 18.42 3.78 -18.63
N LYS A 162 19.11 3.43 -19.73
CA LYS A 162 19.89 2.19 -19.81
C LYS A 162 20.95 2.16 -18.70
N GLY A 163 21.04 1.03 -18.02
CA GLY A 163 21.92 0.84 -16.85
C GLY A 163 21.26 1.18 -15.51
N LEU A 164 20.08 1.78 -15.51
CA LEU A 164 19.27 2.05 -14.32
C LEU A 164 17.98 1.21 -14.28
N GLU A 165 17.93 0.11 -15.04
CA GLU A 165 16.84 -0.86 -14.94
C GLU A 165 16.74 -1.38 -13.52
N HIS A 166 15.52 -1.44 -12.99
CA HIS A 166 15.26 -1.82 -11.60
C HIS A 166 13.87 -2.43 -11.44
N LEU A 167 13.68 -3.14 -10.34
CA LEU A 167 12.36 -3.50 -9.88
C LEU A 167 11.85 -2.40 -8.95
N HIS A 168 10.73 -1.76 -9.29
CA HIS A 168 9.98 -0.98 -8.30
C HIS A 168 9.09 -1.94 -7.52
N PHE A 169 9.36 -2.06 -6.21
CA PHE A 169 8.68 -2.98 -5.30
C PHE A 169 7.92 -2.20 -4.22
N GLU A 170 6.62 -2.48 -4.11
CA GLU A 170 5.77 -1.94 -3.05
C GLU A 170 5.14 -3.04 -2.22
N THR A 171 4.81 -2.72 -0.96
CA THR A 171 3.90 -3.49 -0.11
C THR A 171 3.06 -2.53 0.73
N GLY A 172 1.85 -2.95 1.12
CA GLY A 172 0.96 -2.08 1.88
C GLY A 172 -0.49 -2.55 1.88
N LEU A 173 -1.40 -1.61 2.11
CA LEU A 173 -2.84 -1.85 2.17
C LEU A 173 -3.55 -1.17 1.00
N ARG A 174 -4.50 -1.86 0.40
CA ARG A 174 -5.46 -1.26 -0.54
C ARG A 174 -6.60 -0.63 0.25
N LEU A 175 -6.89 0.65 -0.02
CA LEU A 175 -7.82 1.45 0.77
C LEU A 175 -9.30 1.10 0.48
N SER A 176 -9.63 0.83 -0.78
CA SER A 176 -11.00 0.54 -1.21
C SER A 176 -11.03 -0.51 -2.33
N ASN A 177 -12.13 -1.25 -2.41
CA ASN A 177 -12.43 -2.18 -3.51
C ASN A 177 -13.35 -1.54 -4.56
N ASN A 178 -14.43 -0.91 -4.12
CA ASN A 178 -15.55 -0.52 -4.98
C ASN A 178 -15.71 1.01 -5.09
N SER A 179 -15.39 1.77 -4.04
CA SER A 179 -15.60 3.22 -4.01
C SER A 179 -14.52 4.01 -4.74
N PHE A 180 -13.33 3.43 -4.92
CA PHE A 180 -12.19 4.14 -5.53
C PHE A 180 -12.48 4.68 -6.93
N GLN A 181 -13.08 3.89 -7.83
CA GLN A 181 -13.35 4.36 -9.20
C GLN A 181 -14.31 5.57 -9.22
N LYS A 182 -15.34 5.56 -8.36
CA LYS A 182 -16.28 6.69 -8.24
C LYS A 182 -15.56 7.94 -7.72
N TRP A 183 -14.67 7.77 -6.73
CA TRP A 183 -13.84 8.85 -6.23
C TRP A 183 -12.92 9.40 -7.32
N TYR A 184 -12.27 8.53 -8.09
CA TYR A 184 -11.37 8.91 -9.18
C TYR A 184 -12.10 9.73 -10.26
N ASP A 185 -13.25 9.23 -10.74
CA ASP A 185 -14.05 9.86 -11.80
C ASP A 185 -14.62 11.24 -11.39
N ARG A 186 -14.76 11.47 -10.09
CA ARG A 186 -15.18 12.77 -9.54
C ARG A 186 -14.01 13.75 -9.36
N THR A 187 -12.84 13.22 -9.03
CA THR A 187 -11.67 14.01 -8.64
C THR A 187 -10.85 14.47 -9.84
N PHE A 188 -10.82 13.69 -10.90
CA PHE A 188 -10.01 13.94 -12.09
C PHE A 188 -10.87 14.25 -13.30
N ASP A 189 -10.29 14.96 -14.28
CA ASP A 189 -10.97 15.26 -15.53
C ASP A 189 -11.27 13.97 -16.32
N LYS A 190 -12.33 14.00 -17.16
CA LYS A 190 -12.76 12.84 -17.96
C LYS A 190 -11.69 12.29 -18.91
N GLU A 191 -10.69 13.11 -19.22
CA GLU A 191 -9.55 12.75 -20.06
C GLU A 191 -8.48 11.95 -19.29
N ASP A 192 -8.43 12.12 -17.97
CA ASP A 192 -7.52 11.42 -17.06
C ASP A 192 -8.11 10.06 -16.67
N LYS A 193 -7.94 9.06 -17.53
CA LYS A 193 -8.46 7.72 -17.28
C LYS A 193 -7.67 6.99 -16.20
N ASN A 194 -8.38 6.33 -15.30
CA ASN A 194 -7.75 5.37 -14.40
C ASN A 194 -7.29 4.13 -15.18
N LEU A 195 -5.98 4.04 -15.41
CA LEU A 195 -5.35 2.96 -16.19
C LEU A 195 -5.04 1.71 -15.37
N HIS A 196 -5.24 1.75 -14.05
CA HIS A 196 -4.78 0.72 -13.10
C HIS A 196 -5.92 0.10 -12.28
N ALA A 197 -7.18 0.39 -12.62
CA ALA A 197 -8.37 -0.04 -11.88
C ALA A 197 -8.22 0.24 -10.35
N SER A 198 -8.58 -0.72 -9.49
CA SER A 198 -8.41 -0.59 -8.04
C SER A 198 -6.95 -0.70 -7.55
N TRP A 199 -6.01 -0.99 -8.45
CA TRP A 199 -4.57 -1.07 -8.17
C TRP A 199 -3.81 0.21 -8.57
N ASN A 200 -4.52 1.30 -8.73
CA ASN A 200 -3.95 2.64 -8.89
C ASN A 200 -3.24 3.06 -7.60
N GLY A 201 -2.04 3.65 -7.71
CA GLY A 201 -1.24 4.08 -6.55
C GLY A 201 -1.97 5.01 -5.58
N LEU A 202 -2.98 5.77 -6.05
CA LEU A 202 -3.83 6.60 -5.17
C LEU A 202 -4.72 5.78 -4.23
N ASN A 203 -5.04 4.53 -4.60
CA ASN A 203 -5.81 3.59 -3.79
C ASN A 203 -4.91 2.69 -2.93
N LEU A 204 -3.61 2.85 -3.05
CA LEU A 204 -2.62 2.04 -2.35
C LEU A 204 -1.95 2.89 -1.26
N SER A 205 -1.88 2.34 -0.05
CA SER A 205 -1.18 2.97 1.06
C SER A 205 0.05 2.13 1.40
N GLY A 206 1.22 2.65 0.99
CA GLY A 206 2.50 1.94 1.09
C GLY A 206 2.99 1.80 2.54
N LEU A 207 3.60 0.65 2.77
CA LEU A 207 4.38 0.32 3.96
C LEU A 207 5.86 0.31 3.58
N ASP A 208 6.73 0.79 4.46
CA ASP A 208 8.18 0.73 4.24
C ASP A 208 8.67 -0.72 4.07
N PRO A 209 9.18 -1.09 2.88
CA PRO A 209 9.68 -2.44 2.64
C PRO A 209 10.84 -2.83 3.56
N GLU A 210 11.64 -1.88 4.05
CA GLU A 210 12.70 -2.17 5.03
C GLU A 210 12.10 -2.73 6.32
N LEU A 211 11.06 -2.07 6.85
CA LEU A 211 10.37 -2.55 8.06
C LEU A 211 9.73 -3.92 7.81
N PHE A 212 9.09 -4.10 6.65
CA PHE A 212 8.46 -5.37 6.25
C PHE A 212 9.47 -6.53 6.30
N PHE A 213 10.60 -6.41 5.61
CA PHE A 213 11.61 -7.46 5.60
C PHE A 213 12.31 -7.63 6.94
N ARG A 214 12.63 -6.54 7.68
CA ARG A 214 13.26 -6.63 9.00
C ARG A 214 12.40 -7.37 10.02
N VAL A 215 11.09 -7.21 9.99
CA VAL A 215 10.18 -7.90 10.92
C VAL A 215 10.00 -9.35 10.52
N LEU A 216 9.71 -9.61 9.25
CA LEU A 216 9.40 -10.97 8.79
C LEU A 216 10.63 -11.89 8.76
N SER A 217 11.84 -11.36 8.54
CA SER A 217 13.05 -12.17 8.56
C SER A 217 13.56 -12.51 9.98
N LYS A 218 13.21 -11.73 11.00
CA LYS A 218 13.75 -11.90 12.35
C LYS A 218 13.12 -13.06 13.15
N LYS A 219 11.87 -13.39 12.90
CA LYS A 219 11.13 -14.40 13.66
C LYS A 219 10.41 -15.36 12.73
N ARG A 220 10.63 -16.65 12.89
CA ARG A 220 10.03 -17.72 12.09
C ARG A 220 8.49 -17.72 12.03
N ASN A 221 7.82 -17.05 12.98
CA ASN A 221 6.37 -16.93 13.08
C ASN A 221 5.89 -15.47 13.00
N SER A 222 6.69 -14.55 12.45
CA SER A 222 6.24 -13.18 12.21
C SER A 222 5.31 -13.15 11.00
N ASP A 223 4.31 -12.31 11.08
CA ASP A 223 3.26 -12.13 10.08
C ASP A 223 3.05 -10.64 9.78
N PHE A 224 2.21 -10.34 8.82
CA PHE A 224 1.93 -8.97 8.44
C PHE A 224 1.29 -8.14 9.56
N LYS A 225 0.50 -8.78 10.45
CA LYS A 225 -0.01 -8.09 11.63
C LYS A 225 1.13 -7.63 12.54
N THR A 226 2.14 -8.48 12.76
CA THR A 226 3.34 -8.12 13.52
C THR A 226 4.09 -6.96 12.86
N VAL A 227 4.14 -6.91 11.52
CA VAL A 227 4.70 -5.77 10.79
C VAL A 227 3.90 -4.50 11.07
N LEU A 228 2.57 -4.52 10.90
CA LEU A 228 1.70 -3.36 11.17
C LEU A 228 1.81 -2.87 12.62
N ASP A 229 1.84 -3.78 13.59
CA ASP A 229 1.99 -3.45 15.01
C ASP A 229 3.37 -2.82 15.31
N SER A 230 4.36 -3.00 14.41
CA SER A 230 5.69 -2.38 14.50
C SER A 230 5.77 -1.01 13.82
N VAL A 231 4.76 -0.64 13.02
CA VAL A 231 4.71 0.68 12.36
C VAL A 231 4.44 1.77 13.40
N PRO A 232 5.27 2.83 13.47
CA PRO A 232 5.03 3.90 14.41
C PRO A 232 3.72 4.64 14.13
N HIS A 233 2.89 4.79 15.17
CA HIS A 233 1.73 5.68 15.15
C HIS A 233 2.21 7.14 15.10
N ALA A 234 1.82 7.86 14.06
CA ALA A 234 2.25 9.24 13.85
C ALA A 234 1.14 10.26 14.14
N PHE A 235 -0.09 9.97 13.73
CA PHE A 235 -1.22 10.85 14.00
C PHE A 235 -2.54 10.07 14.04
N SER A 236 -3.57 10.67 14.62
CA SER A 236 -4.93 10.13 14.57
C SER A 236 -5.95 11.21 14.31
N VAL A 237 -7.05 10.80 13.67
CA VAL A 237 -8.17 11.68 13.32
C VAL A 237 -9.49 11.08 13.75
N ALA A 238 -10.48 11.92 14.04
CA ALA A 238 -11.88 11.53 14.05
C ALA A 238 -12.50 11.88 12.70
N VAL A 239 -13.23 10.92 12.12
CA VAL A 239 -14.03 11.10 10.90
C VAL A 239 -15.47 10.83 11.28
N TYR A 240 -16.34 11.82 11.17
CA TYR A 240 -17.76 11.68 11.51
C TYR A 240 -18.52 11.20 10.27
N SER A 241 -18.70 9.89 10.22
CA SER A 241 -19.43 9.17 9.18
C SER A 241 -20.10 7.94 9.81
N ASN A 242 -21.33 7.70 9.44
CA ASN A 242 -22.06 6.49 9.84
C ASN A 242 -21.78 5.28 8.92
N CYS A 243 -20.96 5.46 7.87
CA CYS A 243 -20.55 4.37 7.00
C CYS A 243 -19.49 3.50 7.67
N ILE A 244 -19.57 2.19 7.46
CA ILE A 244 -18.49 1.29 7.81
C ILE A 244 -17.41 1.45 6.72
N PRO A 245 -16.14 1.72 7.10
CA PRO A 245 -15.05 1.84 6.12
C PRO A 245 -14.89 0.55 5.33
N GLU A 246 -14.85 0.65 4.00
CA GLU A 246 -14.76 -0.52 3.12
C GLU A 246 -13.51 -1.37 3.40
N ILE A 247 -12.41 -0.73 3.79
CA ILE A 247 -11.18 -1.43 4.17
C ILE A 247 -11.37 -2.41 5.35
N ILE A 248 -12.29 -2.14 6.29
CA ILE A 248 -12.60 -3.05 7.40
C ILE A 248 -13.34 -4.29 6.91
N GLU A 249 -14.15 -4.17 5.88
CA GLU A 249 -14.91 -5.31 5.33
C GLU A 249 -13.97 -6.39 4.77
N HIS A 250 -12.91 -5.98 4.08
CA HIS A 250 -11.93 -6.92 3.54
C HIS A 250 -10.70 -7.15 4.41
N SER A 251 -10.49 -6.31 5.42
CA SER A 251 -9.40 -6.42 6.39
C SER A 251 -9.90 -6.16 7.83
N PRO A 252 -10.79 -7.03 8.35
CA PRO A 252 -11.38 -6.83 9.68
C PRO A 252 -10.36 -6.82 10.82
N GLY A 253 -9.14 -7.32 10.61
CA GLY A 253 -8.04 -7.20 11.55
C GLY A 253 -7.56 -5.77 11.84
N LEU A 254 -7.99 -4.79 11.03
CA LEU A 254 -7.76 -3.36 11.28
C LEU A 254 -8.78 -2.75 12.24
N LEU A 255 -9.91 -3.40 12.51
CA LEU A 255 -10.87 -2.95 13.49
C LEU A 255 -10.29 -3.13 14.90
N LYS A 256 -10.23 -2.04 15.65
CA LYS A 256 -9.80 -2.00 17.04
C LYS A 256 -11.00 -1.73 17.94
N GLY A 257 -11.28 -2.66 18.84
CA GLY A 257 -12.48 -2.61 19.67
C GLY A 257 -13.63 -3.42 19.09
N LYS A 258 -14.80 -3.32 19.72
CA LYS A 258 -16.01 -4.04 19.30
C LYS A 258 -16.99 -3.10 18.63
N LEU A 259 -17.59 -3.56 17.52
CA LEU A 259 -18.80 -2.93 17.00
C LEU A 259 -19.95 -3.23 17.95
N ASP A 260 -20.71 -2.19 18.28
CA ASP A 260 -21.99 -2.34 18.97
C ASP A 260 -23.02 -2.83 17.94
N LEU A 261 -23.64 -3.97 18.21
CA LEU A 261 -24.61 -4.56 17.29
C LEU A 261 -25.95 -3.84 17.30
N ASP A 262 -26.23 -3.10 18.37
CA ASP A 262 -27.51 -2.39 18.59
C ASP A 262 -27.45 -0.93 18.13
N ARG A 263 -26.24 -0.40 17.86
CA ARG A 263 -26.03 1.00 17.52
C ARG A 263 -25.03 1.14 16.36
N SER A 264 -25.38 1.92 15.37
CA SER A 264 -24.42 2.32 14.34
C SER A 264 -23.43 3.35 14.89
N PRO A 265 -22.13 3.27 14.55
CA PRO A 265 -21.19 4.33 14.90
C PRO A 265 -21.60 5.64 14.24
N VAL A 266 -21.35 6.75 14.91
CA VAL A 266 -21.53 8.12 14.37
C VAL A 266 -20.25 8.64 13.74
N GLY A 267 -19.15 7.90 13.90
CA GLY A 267 -17.86 8.23 13.35
C GLY A 267 -16.81 7.19 13.68
N TRP A 268 -15.57 7.48 13.28
CA TRP A 268 -14.43 6.61 13.42
C TRP A 268 -13.19 7.39 13.85
N LYS A 269 -12.50 6.95 14.90
CA LYS A 269 -11.12 7.34 15.12
C LYS A 269 -10.25 6.44 14.26
N VAL A 270 -9.38 7.04 13.44
CA VAL A 270 -8.41 6.31 12.62
C VAL A 270 -6.99 6.70 13.03
N GLU A 271 -6.16 5.70 13.26
CA GLU A 271 -4.74 5.86 13.55
C GLU A 271 -3.93 5.63 12.28
N PHE A 272 -2.93 6.48 12.05
CA PHE A 272 -2.10 6.47 10.84
C PHE A 272 -0.61 6.47 11.15
N SER A 273 0.17 5.88 10.23
CA SER A 273 1.59 6.16 10.10
C SER A 273 1.81 7.58 9.53
N TRP A 274 3.04 8.05 9.55
CA TRP A 274 3.40 9.34 8.95
C TRP A 274 3.16 9.40 7.43
N SER A 275 3.20 8.25 6.74
CA SER A 275 2.98 8.14 5.29
C SER A 275 1.50 8.03 4.91
N GLY A 276 0.59 7.89 5.90
CA GLY A 276 -0.84 7.74 5.67
C GLY A 276 -1.33 6.30 5.62
N LEU A 277 -0.50 5.32 6.03
CA LEU A 277 -0.94 3.94 6.18
C LEU A 277 -1.89 3.84 7.38
N PRO A 278 -3.14 3.39 7.20
CA PRO A 278 -4.07 3.19 8.32
C PRO A 278 -3.63 2.00 9.17
N LEU A 279 -3.53 2.21 10.50
CA LEU A 279 -3.06 1.24 11.48
C LEU A 279 -4.19 0.63 12.30
N GLY A 280 -5.31 1.34 12.40
CA GLY A 280 -6.46 0.87 13.16
C GLY A 280 -7.64 1.82 13.14
N PHE A 281 -8.84 1.24 13.21
CA PHE A 281 -10.12 1.92 13.20
C PHE A 281 -10.87 1.64 14.48
N TYR A 282 -11.36 2.69 15.13
CA TYR A 282 -12.10 2.62 16.38
C TYR A 282 -13.47 3.27 16.19
N PRO A 283 -14.58 2.57 16.40
CA PRO A 283 -15.91 3.15 16.24
C PRO A 283 -16.19 4.21 17.32
N ILE A 284 -16.80 5.31 16.93
CA ILE A 284 -17.26 6.40 17.80
C ILE A 284 -18.77 6.35 17.88
N TYR A 285 -19.34 6.34 19.12
CA TYR A 285 -20.77 6.27 19.38
C TYR A 285 -21.32 7.53 20.03
N ALA A 286 -20.47 8.46 20.45
CA ALA A 286 -20.87 9.76 21.01
C ALA A 286 -20.86 10.82 19.89
N THR A 287 -21.89 11.67 19.85
CA THR A 287 -21.95 12.81 18.94
C THR A 287 -20.77 13.76 19.19
N GLY A 288 -20.00 14.04 18.16
CA GLY A 288 -18.87 14.98 18.19
C GLY A 288 -19.26 16.37 17.70
N ASN A 289 -18.24 17.19 17.46
CA ASN A 289 -18.39 18.53 16.91
C ASN A 289 -18.91 18.47 15.45
N ASN A 290 -19.46 19.59 14.95
CA ASN A 290 -20.00 19.73 13.59
C ASN A 290 -18.97 19.68 12.45
N LYS A 291 -17.76 19.21 12.71
CA LYS A 291 -16.73 19.05 11.70
C LYS A 291 -16.71 17.62 11.18
N SER A 292 -16.54 17.46 9.88
CA SER A 292 -16.43 16.14 9.24
C SER A 292 -15.12 15.41 9.61
N ILE A 293 -14.01 16.14 9.85
CA ILE A 293 -12.70 15.62 10.25
C ILE A 293 -12.12 16.48 11.37
N ASP A 294 -11.64 15.83 12.44
CA ASP A 294 -10.86 16.45 13.51
C ASP A 294 -9.52 15.74 13.69
N ILE A 295 -8.42 16.51 13.75
CA ILE A 295 -7.12 15.98 14.17
C ILE A 295 -7.15 15.78 15.69
N LEU A 296 -7.02 14.52 16.14
CA LEU A 296 -7.03 14.16 17.56
C LEU A 296 -5.63 14.17 18.18
N TYR A 297 -4.64 13.81 17.40
CA TYR A 297 -3.26 13.67 17.86
C TYR A 297 -2.28 13.75 16.69
N VAL A 298 -1.14 14.40 16.90
CA VAL A 298 0.02 14.35 16.00
C VAL A 298 1.28 14.21 16.85
N SER A 299 2.10 13.22 16.54
CA SER A 299 3.36 12.96 17.21
C SER A 299 4.41 14.02 16.86
N ASN A 300 5.00 14.65 17.86
CA ASN A 300 6.11 15.62 17.66
C ASN A 300 7.31 15.00 16.91
N LYS A 301 7.53 13.70 17.08
CA LYS A 301 8.60 12.97 16.40
C LYS A 301 8.40 12.88 14.89
N TYR A 302 7.15 12.78 14.44
CA TYR A 302 6.80 12.49 13.02
C TYR A 302 6.12 13.66 12.31
N ILE A 303 5.81 14.76 12.99
CA ILE A 303 5.06 15.89 12.41
C ILE A 303 5.70 16.43 11.13
N HIS A 304 7.04 16.54 11.09
CA HIS A 304 7.75 17.03 9.92
C HIS A 304 7.57 16.11 8.69
N LEU A 305 7.46 14.79 8.88
CA LEU A 305 7.18 13.83 7.82
C LEU A 305 5.72 13.89 7.38
N CYS A 306 4.79 14.04 8.33
CA CYS A 306 3.36 14.23 8.04
C CYS A 306 3.11 15.49 7.21
N LEU A 307 3.79 16.61 7.55
CA LEU A 307 3.75 17.85 6.77
C LEU A 307 4.33 17.66 5.36
N LYS A 308 5.47 17.00 5.27
CA LYS A 308 6.15 16.73 3.98
C LYS A 308 5.33 15.85 3.05
N LYS A 309 4.59 14.84 3.58
CA LYS A 309 3.69 13.99 2.80
C LYS A 309 2.36 14.69 2.48
N GLY A 310 2.06 15.82 3.13
CA GLY A 310 0.79 16.53 2.99
C GLY A 310 -0.38 15.84 3.70
N MET A 311 -0.08 15.00 4.70
CA MET A 311 -1.11 14.39 5.55
C MET A 311 -1.72 15.41 6.49
N VAL A 312 -0.91 16.32 7.00
CA VAL A 312 -1.35 17.47 7.80
C VAL A 312 -0.75 18.76 7.27
N VAL A 313 -1.37 19.89 7.59
CA VAL A 313 -0.87 21.23 7.29
C VAL A 313 -0.88 22.08 8.56
N SER A 314 0.06 23.01 8.68
CA SER A 314 0.11 23.97 9.78
C SER A 314 -0.60 25.27 9.36
N SER A 315 -1.46 25.78 10.23
CA SER A 315 -2.11 27.08 10.09
C SER A 315 -1.98 27.83 11.42
N GLY A 316 -0.92 28.65 11.53
CA GLY A 316 -0.49 29.21 12.82
C GLY A 316 -0.11 28.10 13.78
N ASP A 317 -0.68 28.13 14.98
CA ASP A 317 -0.45 27.11 16.02
C ASP A 317 -1.36 25.87 15.87
N THR A 318 -2.23 25.84 14.85
CA THR A 318 -3.19 24.75 14.65
C THR A 318 -2.72 23.80 13.55
N ILE A 319 -2.86 22.50 13.80
CA ILE A 319 -2.65 21.46 12.78
C ILE A 319 -4.01 21.07 12.20
N LEU A 320 -4.09 21.08 10.86
CA LEU A 320 -5.29 20.80 10.10
C LEU A 320 -5.05 19.60 9.16
N PRO A 321 -6.14 18.90 8.72
CA PRO A 321 -6.04 17.86 7.71
C PRO A 321 -5.48 18.40 6.38
N GLY A 322 -4.44 17.79 5.86
CA GLY A 322 -3.87 18.10 4.55
C GLY A 322 -4.62 17.40 3.41
N ASN A 323 -4.35 17.78 2.17
CA ASN A 323 -5.03 17.24 0.99
C ASN A 323 -4.79 15.74 0.82
N SER A 324 -3.57 15.25 1.08
CA SER A 324 -3.28 13.81 1.00
C SER A 324 -4.13 13.00 1.99
N LEU A 325 -4.33 13.51 3.21
CA LEU A 325 -5.19 12.86 4.20
C LEU A 325 -6.67 12.87 3.76
N ARG A 326 -7.15 14.02 3.24
CA ARG A 326 -8.53 14.12 2.74
C ARG A 326 -8.81 13.10 1.66
N ASN A 327 -7.91 12.98 0.67
CA ASN A 327 -8.03 11.99 -0.40
C ASN A 327 -8.09 10.56 0.16
N VAL A 328 -7.19 10.20 1.08
CA VAL A 328 -7.18 8.88 1.72
C VAL A 328 -8.52 8.61 2.45
N LEU A 329 -9.03 9.58 3.18
CA LEU A 329 -10.29 9.44 3.92
C LEU A 329 -11.50 9.35 2.98
N GLU A 330 -11.54 10.13 1.90
CA GLU A 330 -12.59 10.05 0.87
C GLU A 330 -12.60 8.68 0.16
N ILE A 331 -11.42 8.12 -0.10
CA ILE A 331 -11.32 6.77 -0.69
C ILE A 331 -11.83 5.71 0.29
N ILE A 332 -11.48 5.82 1.59
CA ILE A 332 -11.87 4.85 2.62
C ILE A 332 -13.36 4.93 2.97
N PHE A 333 -13.91 6.14 3.09
CA PHE A 333 -15.27 6.36 3.61
C PHE A 333 -16.29 6.73 2.53
N GLY A 334 -15.86 6.96 1.29
CA GLY A 334 -16.73 7.46 0.23
C GLY A 334 -17.05 8.95 0.39
N ASP A 335 -18.25 9.35 -0.05
CA ASP A 335 -18.72 10.75 -0.05
C ASP A 335 -19.05 11.22 1.38
N VAL A 336 -18.05 11.61 2.15
CA VAL A 336 -18.18 12.00 3.54
C VAL A 336 -17.97 13.51 3.75
N PHE A 337 -17.40 14.21 2.75
CA PHE A 337 -17.01 15.63 2.86
C PHE A 337 -17.67 16.52 1.83
#